data_b35c6def20b3f67fa3b9a7f2504873a7
#
_entry.id   b35c6def20b3f67fa3b9a7f2504873a7
#
_cell.length_a   1.000
_cell.length_b   1.000
_cell.length_c   1.000
_cell.angle_alpha   90.00
_cell.angle_beta   90.00
_cell.angle_gamma   90.00
#
_symmetry.space_group_name_H-M   'P 1'
#
loop_
_entity.id
_entity.type
_entity.pdbx_description
1 polymer ?
#
loop_
_entity_poly.entity_id
_entity_poly.type
_entity_poly.pdbx_seq_one_letter_code
_entity_poly.pdbx_strand_id
1 'polypeptide(L)'
;MKKITMLIVGMFLVAFVVNDVSARNWHHKNWHHKNRYYRYPTEAVPGAPVIGCMELLDFNYPGTEITEVTFDDSGDMLDHCIVRGSMNRRTGLGFPPITPAEVTYAIGFEMRLPTAWSGRYFYQANGGIDGSVVPAYGNISGGGPSALEMGFAVISSDAGHGPGPWFGMDPQARIDYGYNAVAELTPMAKRLIKTYYGKFPDKSYFAGCSNGGRHTMVAASRYADEYDGFFAGDPGFNLPKAAVAQLWGAQQYATISAYVNGRPDISTSFSTEDQALVSDAILAACDEIDGVEDGMVSDPLACQALFNINRDVPTCEDPGAEGCLTYGQKSVLARIHAGAMNSNGDPLYTNFLWDPGIISGNWRQWEFIASTSLDPGAVGLIFSVPPDPNCIFGGLDWVLNWNGTGFDVDRDAPKIYATDDTYTEAGMSFMTPPDLFMKQLQAKGGKLIVFHGTADAVFAVADTVNWYEALSAHYKSQTKDFARLFLIPGMAHCSGGPALDQFDLFNALVDWVERGIKPDSVTAWVNPDNSEVPSDWSQDRTRPLCAYPAVPVYKGGDKEDASSFECIYQ
;
A
#
# COMPACT_ATOMS: atom_id res chain seq x y z
N MET A 1 -26.73 -54.19 -40.59
CA MET A 1 -27.47 -53.87 -39.35
C MET A 1 -26.43 -53.73 -38.23
N LYS A 2 -25.92 -52.54 -37.98
CA LYS A 2 -24.99 -52.23 -36.88
C LYS A 2 -25.73 -51.37 -35.85
N LYS A 3 -25.87 -51.86 -34.65
CA LYS A 3 -26.46 -51.14 -33.53
C LYS A 3 -25.44 -50.13 -32.99
N ILE A 4 -25.82 -48.85 -32.92
CA ILE A 4 -25.09 -47.76 -32.31
C ILE A 4 -25.57 -47.72 -30.86
N THR A 5 -24.63 -47.94 -29.90
CA THR A 5 -24.86 -47.81 -28.47
C THR A 5 -24.53 -46.38 -28.08
N MET A 6 -25.53 -45.65 -27.60
CA MET A 6 -25.42 -44.28 -27.10
C MET A 6 -24.96 -44.30 -25.64
N LEU A 7 -23.79 -43.73 -25.35
CA LEU A 7 -23.26 -43.60 -23.98
C LEU A 7 -23.82 -42.29 -23.39
N ILE A 8 -24.63 -42.39 -22.38
CA ILE A 8 -25.13 -41.23 -21.61
C ILE A 8 -24.09 -40.96 -20.52
N VAL A 9 -23.42 -39.79 -20.61
CA VAL A 9 -22.55 -39.27 -19.56
C VAL A 9 -23.43 -38.54 -18.54
N GLY A 10 -23.58 -39.14 -17.36
CA GLY A 10 -24.27 -38.51 -16.23
C GLY A 10 -23.43 -37.39 -15.61
N MET A 11 -23.96 -36.17 -15.63
CA MET A 11 -23.46 -35.03 -14.93
C MET A 11 -23.82 -35.12 -13.45
N PHE A 12 -22.86 -35.37 -12.57
CA PHE A 12 -23.05 -35.28 -11.13
C PHE A 12 -23.00 -33.78 -10.74
N LEU A 13 -24.15 -33.22 -10.38
CA LEU A 13 -24.23 -31.97 -9.62
C LEU A 13 -23.83 -32.26 -8.17
N VAL A 14 -22.69 -31.78 -7.74
CA VAL A 14 -22.32 -31.69 -6.33
C VAL A 14 -22.92 -30.41 -5.77
N ALA A 15 -23.98 -30.53 -5.01
CA ALA A 15 -24.55 -29.45 -4.22
C ALA A 15 -23.65 -29.24 -2.99
N PHE A 16 -22.93 -28.13 -2.95
CA PHE A 16 -22.29 -27.67 -1.72
C PHE A 16 -23.36 -27.12 -0.77
N VAL A 17 -23.58 -27.83 0.31
CA VAL A 17 -24.33 -27.32 1.46
C VAL A 17 -23.41 -26.37 2.20
N VAL A 18 -23.68 -25.07 2.08
CA VAL A 18 -23.05 -24.05 2.91
C VAL A 18 -23.72 -24.10 4.27
N ASN A 19 -23.03 -24.64 5.27
CA ASN A 19 -23.45 -24.51 6.66
C ASN A 19 -23.23 -23.05 7.09
N ASP A 20 -24.34 -22.36 7.34
CA ASP A 20 -24.40 -21.05 7.98
C ASP A 20 -23.79 -21.17 9.40
N VAL A 21 -22.58 -20.68 9.58
CA VAL A 21 -22.01 -20.42 10.90
C VAL A 21 -22.62 -19.13 11.40
N SER A 22 -23.47 -19.26 12.40
CA SER A 22 -24.22 -18.22 13.05
C SER A 22 -23.34 -17.02 13.47
N ALA A 23 -23.39 -15.95 12.70
CA ALA A 23 -22.96 -14.63 13.12
C ALA A 23 -23.83 -14.19 14.30
N ARG A 24 -23.20 -13.88 15.44
CA ARG A 24 -23.88 -13.28 16.59
C ARG A 24 -24.58 -12.00 16.16
N ASN A 25 -25.90 -12.00 16.33
CA ASN A 25 -26.77 -10.86 16.05
C ASN A 25 -26.36 -9.64 16.89
N TRP A 26 -25.68 -8.70 16.29
CA TRP A 26 -25.62 -7.33 16.75
C TRP A 26 -26.91 -6.65 16.33
N HIS A 27 -27.73 -6.27 17.31
CA HIS A 27 -28.94 -5.50 17.05
C HIS A 27 -28.56 -4.09 16.54
N HIS A 28 -28.39 -3.95 15.23
CA HIS A 28 -28.53 -2.67 14.57
C HIS A 28 -30.00 -2.25 14.62
N LYS A 29 -30.29 -1.23 15.40
CA LYS A 29 -31.58 -0.53 15.31
C LYS A 29 -31.73 -0.01 13.89
N ASN A 30 -32.70 -0.61 13.17
CA ASN A 30 -33.09 -0.22 11.82
C ASN A 30 -33.42 1.27 11.77
N TRP A 31 -32.53 2.05 11.17
CA TRP A 31 -32.88 3.34 10.60
C TRP A 31 -33.15 3.11 9.12
N HIS A 32 -34.41 2.78 8.79
CA HIS A 32 -34.86 2.73 7.42
C HIS A 32 -34.96 4.17 6.89
N HIS A 33 -33.97 4.64 6.19
CA HIS A 33 -34.12 5.71 5.23
C HIS A 33 -34.17 5.14 3.81
N LYS A 34 -35.40 4.81 3.38
CA LYS A 34 -35.74 4.73 1.96
C LYS A 34 -35.81 6.16 1.43
N ASN A 35 -34.69 6.64 0.88
CA ASN A 35 -34.71 7.68 -0.16
C ASN A 35 -33.32 7.65 -0.81
N ARG A 36 -33.22 7.10 -2.05
CA ARG A 36 -32.08 7.34 -2.93
C ARG A 36 -32.14 8.81 -3.36
N TYR A 37 -31.66 9.71 -2.52
CA TYR A 37 -31.28 11.02 -2.98
C TYR A 37 -29.85 10.91 -3.53
N TYR A 38 -29.66 11.22 -4.80
CA TYR A 38 -28.35 11.64 -5.29
C TYR A 38 -27.91 12.77 -4.37
N ARG A 39 -26.97 12.51 -3.45
CA ARG A 39 -26.35 13.57 -2.66
C ARG A 39 -25.51 14.37 -3.65
N TYR A 40 -25.93 15.60 -3.91
CA TYR A 40 -25.05 16.56 -4.57
C TYR A 40 -23.80 16.73 -3.69
N PRO A 41 -22.61 16.88 -4.30
CA PRO A 41 -21.41 17.24 -3.56
C PRO A 41 -21.68 18.44 -2.68
N THR A 42 -21.25 18.39 -1.43
CA THR A 42 -21.40 19.49 -0.48
C THR A 42 -20.09 19.68 0.25
N GLU A 43 -19.64 20.91 0.37
CA GLU A 43 -18.45 21.27 1.14
C GLU A 43 -18.67 21.03 2.64
N ALA A 44 -17.58 20.70 3.34
CA ALA A 44 -17.58 20.62 4.80
C ALA A 44 -17.75 22.04 5.39
N VAL A 45 -18.43 22.13 6.52
CA VAL A 45 -18.68 23.41 7.21
C VAL A 45 -17.74 23.52 8.41
N PRO A 46 -16.90 24.56 8.48
CA PRO A 46 -16.02 24.77 9.62
C PRO A 46 -16.77 24.83 10.96
N GLY A 47 -16.05 24.49 12.02
CA GLY A 47 -16.55 24.54 13.40
C GLY A 47 -15.45 24.98 14.37
N ALA A 48 -15.85 25.19 15.62
CA ALA A 48 -14.92 25.49 16.70
C ALA A 48 -15.26 24.64 17.93
N PRO A 49 -14.31 24.45 18.88
CA PRO A 49 -14.55 23.74 20.11
C PRO A 49 -15.71 24.35 20.92
N VAL A 50 -16.57 23.50 21.49
CA VAL A 50 -17.68 23.89 22.37
C VAL A 50 -17.37 23.58 23.83
N ILE A 51 -16.28 22.85 24.10
CA ILE A 51 -15.72 22.59 25.43
C ILE A 51 -14.21 22.84 25.42
N GLY A 52 -13.60 22.95 26.59
CA GLY A 52 -12.16 23.07 26.73
C GLY A 52 -11.44 21.76 26.40
N CYS A 53 -10.19 21.86 25.88
CA CYS A 53 -9.39 20.68 25.55
C CYS A 53 -9.25 19.71 26.71
N MET A 54 -8.95 20.20 27.92
CA MET A 54 -8.74 19.37 29.12
C MET A 54 -10.01 18.62 29.57
N GLU A 55 -11.20 19.06 29.17
CA GLU A 55 -12.44 18.37 29.48
C GLU A 55 -12.55 17.01 28.76
N LEU A 56 -11.74 16.78 27.72
CA LEU A 56 -11.66 15.49 27.02
C LEU A 56 -11.01 14.38 27.85
N LEU A 57 -10.37 14.68 28.99
CA LEU A 57 -9.96 13.65 29.96
C LEU A 57 -11.15 12.84 30.49
N ASP A 58 -12.34 13.47 30.57
CA ASP A 58 -13.59 12.84 31.01
C ASP A 58 -14.38 12.18 29.84
N PHE A 59 -13.78 12.12 28.64
CA PHE A 59 -14.44 11.48 27.50
C PHE A 59 -14.68 10.01 27.78
N ASN A 60 -15.93 9.58 27.62
CA ASN A 60 -16.34 8.20 27.88
C ASN A 60 -16.91 7.57 26.60
N TYR A 61 -16.25 6.49 26.17
CA TYR A 61 -16.71 5.63 25.09
C TYR A 61 -16.39 4.17 25.46
N PRO A 62 -17.25 3.19 25.14
CA PRO A 62 -17.05 1.79 25.49
C PRO A 62 -15.66 1.28 25.08
N GLY A 63 -14.96 0.59 25.99
CA GLY A 63 -13.65 0.02 25.74
C GLY A 63 -12.50 1.03 25.62
N THR A 64 -12.74 2.33 25.81
CA THR A 64 -11.73 3.38 25.65
C THR A 64 -11.20 3.87 26.98
N GLU A 65 -9.88 4.07 27.06
CA GLU A 65 -9.18 4.72 28.16
C GLU A 65 -8.39 5.92 27.59
N ILE A 66 -8.72 7.14 28.01
CA ILE A 66 -7.93 8.34 27.71
C ILE A 66 -6.80 8.40 28.72
N THR A 67 -5.57 8.44 28.25
CA THR A 67 -4.37 8.44 29.10
C THR A 67 -3.73 9.82 29.23
N GLU A 68 -3.91 10.66 28.20
CA GLU A 68 -3.29 11.99 28.17
C GLU A 68 -4.14 12.93 27.31
N VAL A 69 -4.28 14.18 27.79
CA VAL A 69 -4.80 15.30 27.00
C VAL A 69 -3.87 16.49 27.20
N THR A 70 -3.41 17.11 26.10
CA THR A 70 -2.58 18.30 26.11
C THR A 70 -3.06 19.28 25.06
N PHE A 71 -2.78 20.57 25.27
CA PHE A 71 -3.07 21.61 24.28
C PHE A 71 -1.74 22.12 23.71
N ASP A 72 -1.62 22.13 22.39
CA ASP A 72 -0.43 22.63 21.69
C ASP A 72 -0.76 23.98 21.03
N ASP A 73 -0.10 25.02 21.51
CA ASP A 73 -0.14 26.40 21.04
C ASP A 73 1.28 26.93 20.76
N SER A 74 2.21 26.04 20.46
CA SER A 74 3.63 26.37 20.20
C SER A 74 3.82 27.30 19.00
N GLY A 75 2.85 27.32 18.07
CA GLY A 75 2.89 28.16 16.86
C GLY A 75 3.58 27.49 15.67
N ASP A 76 4.07 26.27 15.82
CA ASP A 76 4.66 25.48 14.73
C ASP A 76 3.58 24.95 13.76
N MET A 77 2.37 24.77 14.27
CA MET A 77 1.17 24.30 13.53
C MET A 77 -0.07 25.07 14.01
N LEU A 78 -1.25 24.73 13.49
CA LEU A 78 -2.51 25.26 14.03
C LEU A 78 -2.65 24.85 15.50
N ASP A 79 -3.11 25.78 16.35
CA ASP A 79 -3.44 25.48 17.75
C ASP A 79 -4.41 24.29 17.81
N HIS A 80 -4.07 23.26 18.57
CA HIS A 80 -4.84 22.03 18.60
C HIS A 80 -4.79 21.30 19.96
N CYS A 81 -5.83 20.52 20.21
CA CYS A 81 -5.90 19.60 21.32
C CYS A 81 -5.34 18.23 20.91
N ILE A 82 -4.43 17.67 21.70
CA ILE A 82 -3.87 16.33 21.54
C ILE A 82 -4.52 15.41 22.56
N VAL A 83 -5.10 14.31 22.11
CA VAL A 83 -5.73 13.28 22.93
C VAL A 83 -5.07 11.95 22.66
N ARG A 84 -4.50 11.30 23.68
CA ARG A 84 -3.91 9.96 23.60
C ARG A 84 -4.69 8.99 24.46
N GLY A 85 -4.79 7.77 23.98
CA GLY A 85 -5.50 6.73 24.69
C GLY A 85 -5.35 5.36 24.05
N SER A 86 -6.11 4.42 24.56
CA SER A 86 -6.17 3.07 23.99
C SER A 86 -7.58 2.49 24.07
N MET A 87 -7.85 1.51 23.23
CA MET A 87 -9.11 0.77 23.22
C MET A 87 -8.89 -0.72 23.38
N ASN A 88 -9.91 -1.40 23.91
CA ASN A 88 -10.04 -2.87 23.95
C ASN A 88 -8.83 -3.57 24.58
N ARG A 89 -8.34 -3.04 25.72
CA ARG A 89 -7.23 -3.63 26.47
C ARG A 89 -7.53 -5.08 26.84
N ARG A 90 -6.60 -5.99 26.53
CA ARG A 90 -6.72 -7.43 26.77
C ARG A 90 -5.37 -8.08 27.00
N THR A 91 -5.37 -9.28 27.58
CA THR A 91 -4.22 -10.19 27.59
C THR A 91 -4.28 -11.09 26.36
N GLY A 92 -3.14 -11.34 25.73
CA GLY A 92 -3.02 -12.22 24.58
C GLY A 92 -1.67 -12.94 24.53
N LEU A 93 -1.45 -13.70 23.47
CA LEU A 93 -0.25 -14.52 23.30
C LEU A 93 0.97 -13.68 22.99
N GLY A 94 2.08 -13.95 23.65
CA GLY A 94 3.39 -13.41 23.31
C GLY A 94 4.27 -14.42 22.56
N PHE A 95 5.55 -14.07 22.41
CA PHE A 95 6.54 -14.83 21.65
C PHE A 95 7.82 -15.09 22.49
N PRO A 96 7.83 -16.07 23.43
CA PRO A 96 9.02 -16.40 24.21
C PRO A 96 10.16 -16.94 23.31
N PRO A 97 11.43 -16.61 23.57
CA PRO A 97 11.90 -15.78 24.70
C PRO A 97 11.94 -14.26 24.41
N ILE A 98 11.48 -13.83 23.24
CA ILE A 98 11.56 -12.42 22.80
C ILE A 98 10.61 -11.54 23.63
N THR A 99 9.38 -12.02 23.85
CA THR A 99 8.41 -11.39 24.76
C THR A 99 7.98 -12.40 25.85
N PRO A 100 7.33 -11.97 26.94
CA PRO A 100 6.63 -12.90 27.85
C PRO A 100 5.61 -13.76 27.07
N ALA A 101 5.24 -14.92 27.65
CA ALA A 101 4.24 -15.82 27.06
C ALA A 101 2.85 -15.16 26.94
N GLU A 102 2.54 -14.25 27.86
CA GLU A 102 1.34 -13.42 27.84
C GLU A 102 1.76 -11.96 27.83
N VAL A 103 1.15 -11.16 26.95
CA VAL A 103 1.37 -9.71 26.80
C VAL A 103 0.03 -8.97 26.81
N THR A 104 0.08 -7.70 27.19
CA THR A 104 -1.10 -6.84 27.11
C THR A 104 -1.18 -6.22 25.72
N TYR A 105 -2.29 -6.40 25.04
CA TYR A 105 -2.65 -5.73 23.80
C TYR A 105 -3.70 -4.67 24.05
N ALA A 106 -3.63 -3.59 23.30
CA ALA A 106 -4.67 -2.56 23.22
C ALA A 106 -4.48 -1.82 21.89
N ILE A 107 -5.54 -1.25 21.34
CA ILE A 107 -5.45 -0.40 20.16
C ILE A 107 -5.11 1.01 20.62
N GLY A 108 -3.81 1.36 20.58
CA GLY A 108 -3.32 2.69 20.93
C GLY A 108 -3.65 3.71 19.86
N PHE A 109 -3.92 4.96 20.28
CA PHE A 109 -4.21 6.05 19.35
C PHE A 109 -3.74 7.41 19.87
N GLU A 110 -3.48 8.33 18.92
CA GLU A 110 -3.39 9.77 19.12
C GLU A 110 -4.41 10.46 18.21
N MET A 111 -5.13 11.45 18.76
CA MET A 111 -5.95 12.36 17.96
C MET A 111 -5.48 13.80 18.14
N ARG A 112 -5.45 14.56 17.04
CA ARG A 112 -5.22 16.00 17.03
C ARG A 112 -6.44 16.73 16.51
N LEU A 113 -6.91 17.71 17.29
CA LEU A 113 -8.18 18.39 17.10
C LEU A 113 -7.92 19.89 17.02
N PRO A 114 -7.81 20.48 15.80
CA PRO A 114 -7.45 21.90 15.63
C PRO A 114 -8.58 22.81 16.13
N THR A 115 -8.23 23.96 16.73
CA THR A 115 -9.21 24.96 17.14
C THR A 115 -9.95 25.58 15.96
N ALA A 116 -9.24 25.77 14.83
CA ALA A 116 -9.81 26.18 13.55
C ALA A 116 -10.19 24.95 12.71
N TRP A 117 -11.19 24.18 13.19
CA TRP A 117 -11.60 22.95 12.53
C TRP A 117 -12.36 23.20 11.24
N SER A 118 -11.92 22.53 10.15
CA SER A 118 -12.54 22.64 8.82
C SER A 118 -13.83 21.82 8.63
N GLY A 119 -14.33 21.12 9.66
CA GLY A 119 -15.49 20.22 9.56
C GLY A 119 -15.15 18.83 9.04
N ARG A 120 -13.86 18.52 8.86
CA ARG A 120 -13.35 17.28 8.25
C ARG A 120 -12.64 16.39 9.27
N TYR A 121 -12.68 15.09 9.01
CA TYR A 121 -11.98 14.04 9.76
C TYR A 121 -11.03 13.30 8.85
N PHE A 122 -9.84 12.97 9.36
CA PHE A 122 -8.81 12.24 8.64
C PHE A 122 -8.29 11.07 9.47
N TYR A 123 -8.30 9.87 8.90
CA TYR A 123 -7.62 8.70 9.45
C TYR A 123 -6.26 8.55 8.77
N GLN A 124 -5.19 8.75 9.52
CA GLN A 124 -3.81 8.52 9.10
C GLN A 124 -3.50 7.02 9.24
N ALA A 125 -3.39 6.33 8.13
CA ALA A 125 -2.97 4.92 8.10
C ALA A 125 -1.45 4.84 7.95
N ASN A 126 -0.81 4.12 8.89
CA ASN A 126 0.64 4.06 8.95
C ASN A 126 1.22 2.93 8.08
N GLY A 127 2.52 3.02 7.78
CA GLY A 127 3.26 2.09 6.94
C GLY A 127 3.95 0.97 7.73
N GLY A 128 4.76 0.16 7.04
CA GLY A 128 5.50 -0.94 7.64
C GLY A 128 4.58 -2.03 8.19
N ILE A 129 4.88 -2.50 9.39
CA ILE A 129 4.02 -3.44 10.13
C ILE A 129 3.30 -2.75 11.29
N ASP A 130 3.13 -1.43 11.25
CA ASP A 130 2.56 -0.62 12.35
C ASP A 130 3.30 -0.82 13.69
N GLY A 131 2.59 -0.91 14.79
CA GLY A 131 3.14 -1.24 16.11
C GLY A 131 3.61 -0.03 16.92
N SER A 132 3.38 1.17 16.45
CA SER A 132 3.65 2.44 17.16
C SER A 132 2.61 3.47 16.78
N VAL A 133 2.16 4.26 17.76
CA VAL A 133 1.30 5.41 17.47
C VAL A 133 2.19 6.54 16.92
N VAL A 134 2.13 6.72 15.60
CA VAL A 134 2.81 7.84 14.94
C VAL A 134 2.03 9.13 15.22
N PRO A 135 2.69 10.29 15.43
CA PRO A 135 1.98 11.55 15.64
C PRO A 135 0.94 11.84 14.55
N ALA A 136 -0.27 12.19 14.97
CA ALA A 136 -1.43 12.35 14.10
C ALA A 136 -1.41 13.71 13.37
N TYR A 137 -0.39 13.97 12.57
CA TYR A 137 -0.31 15.16 11.72
C TYR A 137 -1.13 15.03 10.44
N GLY A 138 -1.33 13.78 9.98
CA GLY A 138 -1.98 13.54 8.70
C GLY A 138 -1.08 13.91 7.53
N ASN A 139 0.20 13.49 7.58
CA ASN A 139 1.13 13.67 6.47
C ASN A 139 0.60 12.95 5.23
N ILE A 140 0.66 13.62 4.10
CA ILE A 140 0.11 13.16 2.83
C ILE A 140 1.27 12.96 1.85
N SER A 141 1.32 11.80 1.20
CA SER A 141 2.30 11.55 0.14
C SER A 141 2.08 12.50 -1.04
N GLY A 142 3.19 12.86 -1.70
CA GLY A 142 3.18 13.84 -2.78
C GLY A 142 3.45 15.28 -2.33
N GLY A 143 3.73 15.48 -1.02
CA GLY A 143 4.03 16.80 -0.46
C GLY A 143 2.79 17.66 -0.15
N GLY A 144 3.03 18.93 0.17
CA GLY A 144 1.97 19.86 0.55
C GLY A 144 1.69 19.86 2.06
N PRO A 145 0.66 20.61 2.52
CA PRO A 145 0.32 20.72 3.92
C PRO A 145 -0.27 19.41 4.43
N SER A 146 0.02 19.09 5.70
CA SER A 146 -0.61 17.97 6.39
C SER A 146 -2.12 18.19 6.58
N ALA A 147 -2.87 17.12 6.82
CA ALA A 147 -4.30 17.23 7.06
C ALA A 147 -4.62 18.10 8.30
N LEU A 148 -3.74 18.09 9.33
CA LEU A 148 -3.87 18.96 10.49
C LEU A 148 -3.74 20.43 10.11
N GLU A 149 -2.74 20.79 9.28
CA GLU A 149 -2.56 22.18 8.76
C GLU A 149 -3.74 22.61 7.89
N MET A 150 -4.39 21.67 7.21
CA MET A 150 -5.64 21.91 6.46
C MET A 150 -6.88 22.00 7.37
N GLY A 151 -6.71 21.94 8.70
CA GLY A 151 -7.78 22.05 9.70
C GLY A 151 -8.58 20.77 9.90
N PHE A 152 -8.10 19.61 9.51
CA PHE A 152 -8.77 18.34 9.77
C PHE A 152 -8.56 17.90 11.24
N ALA A 153 -9.55 17.25 11.83
CA ALA A 153 -9.35 16.42 13.01
C ALA A 153 -8.70 15.10 12.56
N VAL A 154 -7.52 14.78 13.09
CA VAL A 154 -6.71 13.66 12.63
C VAL A 154 -6.62 12.58 13.71
N ILE A 155 -6.67 11.30 13.34
CA ILE A 155 -6.32 10.17 14.21
C ILE A 155 -5.19 9.35 13.57
N SER A 156 -4.32 8.80 14.41
CA SER A 156 -3.30 7.80 14.09
C SER A 156 -3.33 6.68 15.13
N SER A 157 -2.85 5.48 14.77
CA SER A 157 -2.94 4.28 15.60
C SER A 157 -1.70 3.38 15.43
N ASP A 158 -1.47 2.52 16.43
CA ASP A 158 -0.51 1.41 16.38
C ASP A 158 -1.09 0.12 15.79
N ALA A 159 -2.32 0.17 15.28
CA ALA A 159 -3.07 -0.98 14.76
C ALA A 159 -3.28 -2.13 15.76
N GLY A 160 -3.20 -1.86 17.07
CA GLY A 160 -3.56 -2.80 18.14
C GLY A 160 -2.42 -3.67 18.67
N HIS A 161 -1.17 -3.35 18.34
CA HIS A 161 0.00 -4.13 18.79
C HIS A 161 1.24 -3.26 18.98
N GLY A 162 2.26 -3.81 19.65
CA GLY A 162 3.58 -3.20 19.78
C GLY A 162 4.51 -3.49 18.60
N PRO A 163 5.73 -2.88 18.59
CA PRO A 163 6.70 -3.04 17.53
C PRO A 163 7.16 -4.48 17.31
N GLY A 164 7.50 -4.80 16.05
CA GLY A 164 8.01 -6.10 15.61
C GLY A 164 6.91 -7.11 15.28
N PRO A 165 7.26 -8.23 14.64
CA PRO A 165 6.29 -9.20 14.10
C PRO A 165 5.70 -10.15 15.16
N TRP A 166 6.08 -10.01 16.41
CA TRP A 166 5.74 -10.91 17.52
C TRP A 166 4.25 -11.03 17.78
N PHE A 167 3.49 -9.99 17.47
CA PHE A 167 2.04 -9.98 17.58
C PHE A 167 1.37 -11.02 16.69
N GLY A 168 2.06 -11.46 15.63
CA GLY A 168 1.58 -12.51 14.76
C GLY A 168 1.30 -13.84 15.46
N MET A 169 1.78 -14.04 16.70
CA MET A 169 1.42 -15.19 17.53
C MET A 169 0.02 -15.09 18.15
N ASP A 170 -0.54 -13.87 18.25
CA ASP A 170 -1.88 -13.65 18.79
C ASP A 170 -2.93 -13.51 17.67
N PRO A 171 -3.93 -14.38 17.61
CA PRO A 171 -4.92 -14.36 16.54
C PRO A 171 -5.70 -13.04 16.45
N GLN A 172 -6.06 -12.44 17.61
CA GLN A 172 -6.81 -11.19 17.60
C GLN A 172 -5.91 -10.00 17.18
N ALA A 173 -4.63 -9.98 17.54
CA ALA A 173 -3.72 -8.92 17.12
C ALA A 173 -3.50 -8.94 15.59
N ARG A 174 -3.50 -10.11 14.94
CA ARG A 174 -3.53 -10.21 13.47
C ARG A 174 -4.77 -9.53 12.88
N ILE A 175 -5.93 -9.77 13.47
CA ILE A 175 -7.20 -9.19 13.02
C ILE A 175 -7.25 -7.68 13.28
N ASP A 176 -6.74 -7.21 14.43
CA ASP A 176 -6.61 -5.79 14.75
C ASP A 176 -5.72 -5.09 13.71
N TYR A 177 -4.54 -5.64 13.42
CA TYR A 177 -3.63 -5.18 12.36
C TYR A 177 -4.28 -5.23 10.98
N GLY A 178 -5.02 -6.26 10.66
CA GLY A 178 -5.67 -6.44 9.35
C GLY A 178 -6.71 -5.35 9.06
N TYR A 179 -7.66 -5.19 9.97
CA TYR A 179 -8.81 -4.29 9.74
C TYR A 179 -9.57 -3.86 11.00
N ASN A 180 -9.50 -4.60 12.13
CA ASN A 180 -10.40 -4.38 13.26
C ASN A 180 -10.06 -3.09 14.03
N ALA A 181 -8.78 -2.69 14.10
CA ALA A 181 -8.40 -1.43 14.73
C ALA A 181 -9.11 -0.23 14.07
N VAL A 182 -9.25 -0.23 12.75
CA VAL A 182 -10.03 0.80 12.02
C VAL A 182 -11.51 0.76 12.38
N ALA A 183 -12.09 -0.45 12.48
CA ALA A 183 -13.50 -0.63 12.85
C ALA A 183 -13.83 -0.06 14.24
N GLU A 184 -12.93 -0.28 15.21
CA GLU A 184 -13.10 0.15 16.59
C GLU A 184 -12.83 1.67 16.77
N LEU A 185 -11.75 2.17 16.17
CA LEU A 185 -11.33 3.56 16.34
C LEU A 185 -12.23 4.55 15.59
N THR A 186 -12.73 4.21 14.41
CA THR A 186 -13.50 5.16 13.59
C THR A 186 -14.75 5.71 14.30
N PRO A 187 -15.65 4.89 14.86
CA PRO A 187 -16.83 5.41 15.55
C PRO A 187 -16.46 6.14 16.87
N MET A 188 -15.41 5.70 17.56
CA MET A 188 -14.88 6.37 18.75
C MET A 188 -14.39 7.78 18.39
N ALA A 189 -13.52 7.90 17.38
CA ALA A 189 -12.96 9.16 16.92
C ALA A 189 -14.05 10.17 16.50
N LYS A 190 -15.03 9.71 15.71
CA LYS A 190 -16.18 10.55 15.33
C LYS A 190 -17.01 11.00 16.54
N ARG A 191 -17.13 10.15 17.56
CA ARG A 191 -17.81 10.51 18.79
C ARG A 191 -17.02 11.53 19.60
N LEU A 192 -15.70 11.41 19.67
CA LEU A 192 -14.81 12.36 20.34
C LEU A 192 -14.87 13.72 19.61
N ILE A 193 -14.81 13.76 18.28
CA ILE A 193 -15.03 14.95 17.45
C ILE A 193 -16.37 15.62 17.81
N LYS A 194 -17.46 14.84 17.85
CA LYS A 194 -18.77 15.37 18.24
C LYS A 194 -18.77 15.97 19.65
N THR A 195 -18.07 15.34 20.59
CA THR A 195 -17.99 15.84 21.97
C THR A 195 -17.25 17.18 22.00
N TYR A 196 -16.14 17.31 21.27
CA TYR A 196 -15.31 18.51 21.26
C TYR A 196 -15.91 19.67 20.48
N TYR A 197 -16.47 19.40 19.27
CA TYR A 197 -17.03 20.45 18.38
C TYR A 197 -18.56 20.56 18.38
N GLY A 198 -19.26 19.75 19.15
CA GLY A 198 -20.72 19.75 19.20
C GLY A 198 -21.41 19.07 18.02
N LYS A 199 -20.71 18.74 16.95
CA LYS A 199 -21.24 18.05 15.75
C LYS A 199 -20.29 16.95 15.26
N PHE A 200 -20.81 15.97 14.52
CA PHE A 200 -20.00 15.00 13.78
C PHE A 200 -19.27 15.68 12.62
N PRO A 201 -18.17 15.08 12.09
CA PRO A 201 -17.56 15.58 10.87
C PRO A 201 -18.54 15.51 9.71
N ASP A 202 -18.51 16.54 8.87
CA ASP A 202 -19.34 16.59 7.65
C ASP A 202 -18.75 15.69 6.57
N LYS A 203 -17.41 15.57 6.54
CA LYS A 203 -16.65 14.74 5.63
C LYS A 203 -15.57 13.97 6.36
N SER A 204 -15.33 12.75 5.91
CA SER A 204 -14.34 11.84 6.47
C SER A 204 -13.44 11.28 5.39
N TYR A 205 -12.13 11.31 5.62
CA TYR A 205 -11.11 10.84 4.67
C TYR A 205 -10.21 9.81 5.33
N PHE A 206 -9.73 8.88 4.53
CA PHE A 206 -8.81 7.83 4.97
C PHE A 206 -7.62 7.80 4.00
N ALA A 207 -6.39 7.90 4.52
CA ALA A 207 -5.23 7.92 3.65
C ALA A 207 -4.01 7.25 4.26
N GLY A 208 -3.16 6.71 3.38
CA GLY A 208 -1.85 6.19 3.71
C GLY A 208 -1.12 5.63 2.51
N CYS A 209 0.18 5.42 2.65
CA CYS A 209 1.05 4.81 1.65
C CYS A 209 1.57 3.46 2.15
N SER A 210 2.01 2.56 1.25
CA SER A 210 2.57 1.26 1.65
C SER A 210 1.52 0.35 2.32
N ASN A 211 1.84 -0.19 3.50
CA ASN A 211 0.85 -0.83 4.36
C ASN A 211 -0.31 0.12 4.71
N GLY A 212 -0.06 1.45 4.84
CA GLY A 212 -1.12 2.45 4.96
C GLY A 212 -2.03 2.51 3.73
N GLY A 213 -1.46 2.36 2.54
CA GLY A 213 -2.21 2.17 1.28
C GLY A 213 -3.03 0.88 1.30
N ARG A 214 -2.47 -0.23 1.82
CA ARG A 214 -3.19 -1.48 2.06
C ARG A 214 -4.37 -1.28 3.01
N HIS A 215 -4.16 -0.59 4.15
CA HIS A 215 -5.23 -0.23 5.08
C HIS A 215 -6.32 0.58 4.37
N THR A 216 -5.91 1.53 3.52
CA THR A 216 -6.84 2.38 2.75
C THR A 216 -7.70 1.54 1.80
N MET A 217 -7.12 0.60 1.05
CA MET A 217 -7.86 -0.29 0.15
C MET A 217 -8.81 -1.21 0.91
N VAL A 218 -8.37 -1.76 2.06
CA VAL A 218 -9.22 -2.59 2.93
C VAL A 218 -10.36 -1.75 3.52
N ALA A 219 -10.10 -0.52 3.97
CA ALA A 219 -11.11 0.39 4.49
C ALA A 219 -12.12 0.81 3.41
N ALA A 220 -11.68 1.09 2.18
CA ALA A 220 -12.56 1.41 1.06
C ALA A 220 -13.53 0.27 0.72
N SER A 221 -13.11 -0.98 0.95
CA SER A 221 -13.95 -2.16 0.76
C SER A 221 -14.85 -2.48 1.96
N ARG A 222 -14.33 -2.38 3.22
CA ARG A 222 -15.05 -2.80 4.43
C ARG A 222 -15.86 -1.68 5.08
N TYR A 223 -15.39 -0.43 4.99
CA TYR A 223 -15.88 0.71 5.77
C TYR A 223 -16.27 1.90 4.89
N ALA A 224 -16.71 1.64 3.65
CA ALA A 224 -17.15 2.68 2.72
C ALA A 224 -18.29 3.55 3.26
N ASP A 225 -19.05 3.08 4.27
CA ASP A 225 -20.11 3.83 4.94
C ASP A 225 -19.57 4.90 5.89
N GLU A 226 -18.32 4.74 6.33
CA GLU A 226 -17.70 5.59 7.34
C GLU A 226 -16.90 6.76 6.74
N TYR A 227 -16.54 6.69 5.45
CA TYR A 227 -15.69 7.66 4.79
C TYR A 227 -16.24 8.11 3.45
N ASP A 228 -15.92 9.36 3.08
CA ASP A 228 -16.33 9.99 1.82
C ASP A 228 -15.23 9.88 0.76
N GLY A 229 -13.95 9.92 1.18
CA GLY A 229 -12.78 9.87 0.32
C GLY A 229 -11.68 8.96 0.84
N PHE A 230 -11.01 8.26 -0.07
CA PHE A 230 -9.90 7.35 0.20
C PHE A 230 -8.71 7.71 -0.68
N PHE A 231 -7.51 7.79 -0.09
CA PHE A 231 -6.27 8.11 -0.80
C PHE A 231 -5.21 7.06 -0.50
N ALA A 232 -5.00 6.14 -1.44
CA ALA A 232 -4.10 5.01 -1.30
C ALA A 232 -2.84 5.22 -2.14
N GLY A 233 -1.68 5.32 -1.49
CA GLY A 233 -0.38 5.36 -2.15
C GLY A 233 0.30 4.00 -2.12
N ASP A 234 0.90 3.59 -3.24
CA ASP A 234 1.71 2.36 -3.37
C ASP A 234 1.11 1.20 -2.56
N PRO A 235 -0.17 0.86 -2.79
CA PRO A 235 -0.91 0.02 -1.86
C PRO A 235 -0.51 -1.45 -1.96
N GLY A 236 0.04 -1.99 -0.87
CA GLY A 236 0.31 -3.42 -0.75
C GLY A 236 -0.95 -4.24 -0.47
N PHE A 237 -2.01 -4.11 -1.25
CA PHE A 237 -3.27 -4.79 -0.95
C PHE A 237 -3.25 -6.31 -1.18
N ASN A 238 -2.20 -6.86 -1.80
CA ASN A 238 -1.83 -8.28 -1.81
C ASN A 238 -0.54 -8.52 -1.01
N LEU A 239 -0.33 -7.77 0.08
CA LEU A 239 0.91 -7.72 0.86
C LEU A 239 1.48 -9.11 1.22
N PRO A 240 0.71 -10.12 1.67
CA PRO A 240 1.28 -11.43 1.95
C PRO A 240 1.92 -12.10 0.73
N LYS A 241 1.41 -11.87 -0.49
CA LYS A 241 2.02 -12.37 -1.73
C LYS A 241 3.30 -11.61 -2.07
N ALA A 242 3.29 -10.29 -1.92
CA ALA A 242 4.46 -9.46 -2.16
C ALA A 242 5.60 -9.84 -1.21
N ALA A 243 5.33 -10.02 0.08
CA ALA A 243 6.32 -10.46 1.06
C ALA A 243 6.89 -11.86 0.74
N VAL A 244 6.06 -12.80 0.27
CA VAL A 244 6.52 -14.11 -0.24
C VAL A 244 7.42 -13.92 -1.46
N ALA A 245 7.09 -13.00 -2.38
CA ALA A 245 7.89 -12.71 -3.55
C ALA A 245 9.25 -12.11 -3.17
N GLN A 246 9.33 -11.27 -2.13
CA GLN A 246 10.59 -10.73 -1.61
C GLN A 246 11.50 -11.84 -1.06
N LEU A 247 10.97 -12.81 -0.29
CA LEU A 247 11.76 -13.98 0.16
C LEU A 247 12.26 -14.82 -1.01
N TRP A 248 11.41 -15.07 -2.01
CA TRP A 248 11.78 -15.76 -3.22
C TRP A 248 12.86 -14.99 -3.99
N GLY A 249 12.74 -13.67 -4.10
CA GLY A 249 13.73 -12.78 -4.73
C GLY A 249 15.10 -12.87 -4.06
N ALA A 250 15.14 -12.80 -2.73
CA ALA A 250 16.37 -12.97 -1.96
C ALA A 250 17.07 -14.30 -2.28
N GLN A 251 16.32 -15.39 -2.45
CA GLN A 251 16.86 -16.70 -2.87
C GLN A 251 17.40 -16.66 -4.31
N GLN A 252 16.78 -15.89 -5.22
CA GLN A 252 17.31 -15.73 -6.58
C GLN A 252 18.63 -14.96 -6.58
N TYR A 253 18.72 -13.85 -5.84
CA TYR A 253 19.95 -13.06 -5.70
C TYR A 253 21.09 -13.88 -5.08
N ALA A 254 20.80 -14.72 -4.11
CA ALA A 254 21.80 -15.60 -3.48
C ALA A 254 22.50 -16.53 -4.48
N THR A 255 21.87 -16.86 -5.62
CA THR A 255 22.46 -17.76 -6.64
C THR A 255 23.64 -17.14 -7.39
N ILE A 256 23.78 -15.81 -7.37
CA ILE A 256 24.81 -15.06 -8.09
C ILE A 256 25.69 -14.21 -7.16
N SER A 257 25.41 -14.26 -5.86
CA SER A 257 26.10 -13.45 -4.85
C SER A 257 27.47 -13.98 -4.49
N ALA A 258 28.37 -13.10 -4.09
CA ALA A 258 29.62 -13.49 -3.47
C ALA A 258 29.40 -14.11 -2.09
N TYR A 259 30.30 -14.99 -1.69
CA TYR A 259 30.27 -15.62 -0.37
C TYR A 259 31.10 -14.80 0.63
N VAL A 260 30.45 -14.34 1.69
CA VAL A 260 31.05 -13.65 2.81
C VAL A 260 30.87 -14.51 4.06
N ASN A 261 31.96 -14.84 4.75
CA ASN A 261 31.93 -15.72 5.94
C ASN A 261 31.18 -17.06 5.72
N GLY A 262 31.30 -17.63 4.50
CA GLY A 262 30.73 -18.93 4.14
C GLY A 262 29.24 -18.90 3.78
N ARG A 263 28.64 -17.73 3.60
CA ARG A 263 27.25 -17.53 3.19
C ARG A 263 27.14 -16.55 2.03
N PRO A 264 26.11 -16.66 1.15
CA PRO A 264 25.85 -15.66 0.14
C PRO A 264 25.54 -14.30 0.79
N ASP A 265 26.14 -13.24 0.31
CA ASP A 265 25.78 -11.86 0.64
C ASP A 265 25.01 -11.29 -0.56
N ILE A 266 23.69 -11.26 -0.48
CA ILE A 266 22.83 -10.87 -1.60
C ILE A 266 23.05 -9.43 -2.06
N SER A 267 23.59 -8.56 -1.21
CA SER A 267 23.91 -7.18 -1.57
C SER A 267 25.02 -7.07 -2.62
N THR A 268 25.79 -8.15 -2.79
CA THR A 268 26.90 -8.25 -3.78
C THR A 268 26.45 -8.73 -5.16
N SER A 269 25.18 -9.11 -5.31
CA SER A 269 24.63 -9.60 -6.59
C SER A 269 24.62 -8.54 -7.69
N PHE A 270 24.39 -7.28 -7.29
CA PHE A 270 24.42 -6.10 -8.17
C PHE A 270 25.10 -4.93 -7.47
N SER A 271 26.00 -4.27 -8.17
CA SER A 271 26.56 -2.98 -7.76
C SER A 271 25.63 -1.82 -8.14
N THR A 272 25.94 -0.61 -7.69
CA THR A 272 25.23 0.61 -8.12
C THR A 272 25.48 0.92 -9.59
N GLU A 273 26.68 0.56 -10.10
CA GLU A 273 27.05 0.70 -11.51
C GLU A 273 26.26 -0.29 -12.39
N ASP A 274 26.02 -1.51 -11.90
CA ASP A 274 25.13 -2.48 -12.58
C ASP A 274 23.70 -1.96 -12.70
N GLN A 275 23.18 -1.32 -11.64
CA GLN A 275 21.85 -0.70 -11.66
C GLN A 275 21.79 0.48 -12.62
N ALA A 276 22.83 1.34 -12.63
CA ALA A 276 22.92 2.45 -13.56
C ALA A 276 22.93 1.97 -15.01
N LEU A 277 23.69 0.90 -15.32
CA LEU A 277 23.73 0.31 -16.65
C LEU A 277 22.35 -0.17 -17.12
N VAL A 278 21.56 -0.78 -16.22
CA VAL A 278 20.20 -1.23 -16.54
C VAL A 278 19.27 -0.04 -16.73
N SER A 279 19.35 0.97 -15.85
CA SER A 279 18.58 2.21 -15.93
C SER A 279 18.82 2.93 -17.27
N ASP A 280 20.10 3.11 -17.65
CA ASP A 280 20.48 3.75 -18.91
C ASP A 280 19.96 2.96 -20.13
N ALA A 281 19.99 1.64 -20.08
CA ALA A 281 19.48 0.80 -21.15
C ALA A 281 17.94 0.85 -21.27
N ILE A 282 17.24 1.00 -20.14
CA ILE A 282 15.79 1.22 -20.13
C ILE A 282 15.45 2.59 -20.76
N LEU A 283 16.15 3.66 -20.36
CA LEU A 283 15.99 4.98 -20.94
C LEU A 283 16.27 4.96 -22.45
N ALA A 284 17.40 4.37 -22.88
CA ALA A 284 17.72 4.26 -24.31
C ALA A 284 16.67 3.53 -25.15
N ALA A 285 15.91 2.62 -24.53
CA ALA A 285 14.84 1.89 -25.22
C ALA A 285 13.49 2.60 -25.18
N CYS A 286 13.20 3.40 -24.14
CA CYS A 286 11.85 3.79 -23.78
C CYS A 286 11.61 5.29 -23.63
N ASP A 287 12.65 6.13 -23.44
CA ASP A 287 12.50 7.55 -23.13
C ASP A 287 11.71 8.30 -24.24
N GLU A 288 11.95 7.99 -25.51
CA GLU A 288 11.31 8.67 -26.67
C GLU A 288 9.84 8.22 -26.93
N ILE A 289 9.28 7.28 -26.14
CA ILE A 289 7.93 6.72 -26.39
C ILE A 289 6.84 7.80 -26.33
N ASP A 290 6.98 8.75 -25.42
CA ASP A 290 6.04 9.86 -25.24
C ASP A 290 6.30 11.05 -26.18
N GLY A 291 7.31 10.95 -27.07
CA GLY A 291 7.65 11.94 -28.09
C GLY A 291 8.79 12.88 -27.71
N VAL A 292 9.49 12.67 -26.59
CA VAL A 292 10.65 13.49 -26.18
C VAL A 292 11.66 12.66 -25.38
N GLU A 293 12.94 12.90 -25.62
CA GLU A 293 14.02 12.38 -24.77
C GLU A 293 14.24 13.37 -23.60
N ASP A 294 13.80 13.00 -22.41
CA ASP A 294 13.87 13.86 -21.24
C ASP A 294 14.31 13.17 -19.93
N GLY A 295 14.69 11.90 -20.03
CA GLY A 295 15.15 11.07 -18.91
C GLY A 295 14.03 10.45 -18.10
N MET A 296 12.80 10.37 -18.63
CA MET A 296 11.63 9.80 -17.98
C MET A 296 10.93 8.79 -18.89
N VAL A 297 10.40 7.72 -18.31
CA VAL A 297 9.55 6.77 -19.02
C VAL A 297 8.10 7.03 -18.64
N SER A 298 7.42 7.88 -19.41
CA SER A 298 6.05 8.30 -19.14
C SER A 298 5.00 7.22 -19.44
N ASP A 299 5.32 6.23 -20.27
CA ASP A 299 4.49 5.05 -20.55
C ASP A 299 5.23 3.75 -20.16
N PRO A 300 5.19 3.36 -18.88
CA PRO A 300 5.88 2.18 -18.40
C PRO A 300 5.30 0.87 -18.96
N LEU A 301 4.04 0.84 -19.39
CA LEU A 301 3.44 -0.36 -19.97
C LEU A 301 3.90 -0.56 -21.42
N ALA A 302 4.04 0.50 -22.21
CA ALA A 302 4.66 0.42 -23.53
C ALA A 302 6.14 0.05 -23.42
N CYS A 303 6.86 0.62 -22.44
CA CYS A 303 8.25 0.25 -22.17
C CYS A 303 8.42 -1.23 -21.83
N GLN A 304 7.52 -1.80 -21.03
CA GLN A 304 7.52 -3.24 -20.71
C GLN A 304 7.46 -4.12 -21.95
N ALA A 305 6.82 -3.68 -23.01
CA ALA A 305 6.74 -4.42 -24.27
C ALA A 305 7.97 -4.22 -25.18
N LEU A 306 8.68 -3.10 -25.00
CA LEU A 306 9.83 -2.73 -25.85
C LEU A 306 11.17 -3.18 -25.28
N PHE A 307 11.42 -2.97 -23.99
CA PHE A 307 12.69 -3.27 -23.36
C PHE A 307 12.89 -4.78 -23.17
N ASN A 308 14.12 -5.24 -23.49
CA ASN A 308 14.54 -6.63 -23.28
C ASN A 308 15.96 -6.66 -22.72
N ILE A 309 16.12 -7.03 -21.46
CA ILE A 309 17.42 -7.05 -20.77
C ILE A 309 18.49 -7.87 -21.49
N ASN A 310 18.12 -8.94 -22.20
CA ASN A 310 19.08 -9.78 -22.91
C ASN A 310 19.58 -9.14 -24.21
N ARG A 311 18.76 -8.29 -24.85
CA ARG A 311 19.10 -7.58 -26.07
C ARG A 311 19.76 -6.24 -25.79
N ASP A 312 19.20 -5.48 -24.83
CA ASP A 312 19.47 -4.04 -24.67
C ASP A 312 20.59 -3.74 -23.66
N VAL A 313 20.89 -4.66 -22.75
CA VAL A 313 22.03 -4.55 -21.85
C VAL A 313 23.21 -5.37 -22.39
N PRO A 314 24.46 -4.85 -22.48
CA PRO A 314 25.62 -5.63 -22.87
C PRO A 314 25.87 -6.85 -21.97
N THR A 315 26.37 -7.93 -22.53
CA THR A 315 26.71 -9.16 -21.79
C THR A 315 28.21 -9.35 -21.72
N CYS A 316 28.72 -9.65 -20.53
CA CYS A 316 30.12 -10.02 -20.31
C CYS A 316 30.25 -11.45 -19.79
N GLU A 317 31.41 -12.09 -20.11
CA GLU A 317 31.69 -13.45 -19.67
C GLU A 317 32.27 -13.46 -18.24
N ASP A 318 33.09 -12.46 -17.90
CA ASP A 318 33.77 -12.38 -16.61
C ASP A 318 32.95 -11.52 -15.60
N PRO A 319 32.69 -12.05 -14.39
CA PRO A 319 32.12 -11.25 -13.30
C PRO A 319 33.04 -10.08 -12.93
N GLY A 320 32.50 -8.86 -12.85
CA GLY A 320 33.24 -7.65 -12.50
C GLY A 320 33.88 -6.93 -13.70
N ALA A 321 33.61 -7.32 -14.95
CA ALA A 321 33.88 -6.48 -16.10
C ALA A 321 32.93 -5.28 -16.10
N GLU A 322 33.46 -4.08 -16.37
CA GLU A 322 32.69 -2.85 -16.39
C GLU A 322 31.82 -2.72 -17.65
N GLY A 323 30.66 -2.07 -17.53
CA GLY A 323 29.76 -1.74 -18.65
C GLY A 323 28.97 -2.91 -19.24
N CYS A 324 28.84 -4.02 -18.53
CA CYS A 324 28.07 -5.19 -18.94
C CYS A 324 27.61 -6.02 -17.74
N LEU A 325 26.53 -6.78 -17.91
CA LEU A 325 26.05 -7.76 -16.94
C LEU A 325 26.42 -9.19 -17.38
N THR A 326 26.71 -10.05 -16.43
CA THR A 326 26.85 -11.49 -16.68
C THR A 326 25.50 -12.11 -17.07
N TYR A 327 25.54 -13.27 -17.72
CA TYR A 327 24.31 -14.06 -17.98
C TYR A 327 23.54 -14.41 -16.70
N GLY A 328 24.25 -14.67 -15.59
CA GLY A 328 23.63 -14.93 -14.29
C GLY A 328 22.82 -13.73 -13.78
N GLN A 329 23.42 -12.54 -13.81
CA GLN A 329 22.77 -11.28 -13.41
C GLN A 329 21.54 -10.99 -14.26
N LYS A 330 21.66 -11.05 -15.59
CA LYS A 330 20.51 -10.86 -16.50
C LYS A 330 19.40 -11.86 -16.25
N SER A 331 19.74 -13.14 -16.05
CA SER A 331 18.77 -14.19 -15.77
C SER A 331 18.03 -13.96 -14.44
N VAL A 332 18.73 -13.48 -13.40
CA VAL A 332 18.10 -13.17 -12.11
C VAL A 332 17.17 -11.98 -12.25
N LEU A 333 17.61 -10.85 -12.83
CA LEU A 333 16.72 -9.69 -13.03
C LEU A 333 15.52 -10.03 -13.89
N ALA A 334 15.70 -10.77 -14.99
CA ALA A 334 14.58 -11.20 -15.84
C ALA A 334 13.54 -12.01 -15.07
N ARG A 335 13.99 -12.89 -14.14
CA ARG A 335 13.08 -13.67 -13.29
C ARG A 335 12.36 -12.80 -12.25
N ILE A 336 13.08 -11.88 -11.58
CA ILE A 336 12.49 -10.94 -10.63
C ILE A 336 11.40 -10.12 -11.31
N HIS A 337 11.71 -9.52 -12.46
CA HIS A 337 10.76 -8.72 -13.22
C HIS A 337 9.61 -9.54 -13.84
N ALA A 338 9.79 -10.84 -14.07
CA ALA A 338 8.70 -11.73 -14.51
C ALA A 338 7.71 -12.06 -13.38
N GLY A 339 8.08 -11.82 -12.12
CA GLY A 339 7.32 -12.15 -10.92
C GLY A 339 7.68 -13.51 -10.32
N ALA A 340 7.45 -13.63 -9.01
CA ALA A 340 7.76 -14.84 -8.25
C ALA A 340 6.89 -16.03 -8.70
N MET A 341 7.51 -17.20 -8.81
CA MET A 341 6.86 -18.45 -9.22
C MET A 341 7.29 -19.61 -8.31
N ASN A 342 6.40 -20.59 -8.14
CA ASN A 342 6.75 -21.85 -7.50
C ASN A 342 7.52 -22.79 -8.46
N SER A 343 7.92 -23.98 -8.00
CA SER A 343 8.68 -24.93 -8.82
C SER A 343 7.90 -25.50 -10.01
N ASN A 344 6.57 -25.42 -9.98
CA ASN A 344 5.70 -25.84 -11.09
C ASN A 344 5.51 -24.74 -12.14
N GLY A 345 6.00 -23.51 -11.88
CA GLY A 345 5.77 -22.33 -12.73
C GLY A 345 4.44 -21.61 -12.45
N ASP A 346 3.75 -21.94 -11.35
CA ASP A 346 2.55 -21.19 -10.97
C ASP A 346 2.94 -19.84 -10.35
N PRO A 347 2.27 -18.72 -10.72
CA PRO A 347 2.62 -17.40 -10.20
C PRO A 347 2.25 -17.27 -8.72
N LEU A 348 3.17 -16.76 -7.92
CA LEU A 348 2.97 -16.40 -6.51
C LEU A 348 2.63 -14.93 -6.35
N TYR A 349 3.20 -14.09 -7.21
CA TYR A 349 2.94 -12.66 -7.30
C TYR A 349 3.02 -12.19 -8.75
N THR A 350 2.66 -10.93 -9.02
CA THR A 350 2.70 -10.37 -10.37
C THR A 350 4.11 -9.92 -10.76
N ASN A 351 4.28 -9.55 -12.03
CA ASN A 351 5.50 -9.00 -12.58
C ASN A 351 5.77 -7.57 -12.09
N PHE A 352 7.05 -7.18 -12.01
CA PHE A 352 7.51 -5.80 -11.85
C PHE A 352 7.76 -5.18 -13.23
N LEU A 353 7.45 -3.90 -13.38
CA LEU A 353 7.74 -3.19 -14.63
C LEU A 353 9.23 -2.84 -14.72
N TRP A 354 9.74 -2.73 -15.94
CA TRP A 354 11.05 -2.17 -16.20
C TRP A 354 10.95 -0.64 -16.13
N ASP A 355 11.68 -0.05 -15.18
CA ASP A 355 11.67 1.39 -14.94
C ASP A 355 13.08 1.88 -14.62
N PRO A 356 13.52 3.06 -15.12
CA PRO A 356 14.84 3.60 -14.82
C PRO A 356 15.08 3.85 -13.33
N GLY A 357 14.04 3.93 -12.52
CA GLY A 357 14.14 4.05 -11.06
C GLY A 357 14.72 2.81 -10.35
N ILE A 358 15.05 1.75 -11.06
CA ILE A 358 15.88 0.64 -10.53
C ILE A 358 17.22 1.13 -9.95
N ILE A 359 17.69 2.32 -10.36
CA ILE A 359 18.91 2.95 -9.82
C ILE A 359 18.73 3.46 -8.38
N SER A 360 17.51 3.60 -7.90
CA SER A 360 17.19 4.16 -6.58
C SER A 360 17.82 3.34 -5.44
N GLY A 361 18.30 4.04 -4.41
CA GLY A 361 18.70 3.43 -3.14
C GLY A 361 17.53 2.70 -2.46
N ASN A 362 16.30 3.15 -2.68
CA ASN A 362 15.08 2.51 -2.20
C ASN A 362 14.90 1.10 -2.80
N TRP A 363 15.24 0.88 -4.08
CA TRP A 363 15.23 -0.45 -4.70
C TRP A 363 16.15 -1.42 -3.92
N ARG A 364 17.41 -1.01 -3.62
CA ARG A 364 18.34 -1.83 -2.83
C ARG A 364 17.86 -2.09 -1.42
N GLN A 365 17.19 -1.11 -0.81
CA GLN A 365 16.61 -1.23 0.52
C GLN A 365 15.58 -2.36 0.59
N TRP A 366 14.70 -2.46 -0.41
CA TRP A 366 13.66 -3.49 -0.44
C TRP A 366 14.23 -4.85 -0.87
N GLU A 367 14.97 -4.90 -1.95
CA GLU A 367 15.44 -6.15 -2.53
C GLU A 367 16.51 -6.86 -1.69
N PHE A 368 17.39 -6.11 -1.00
CA PHE A 368 18.53 -6.71 -0.28
C PHE A 368 18.43 -6.62 1.25
N ILE A 369 17.72 -5.65 1.80
CA ILE A 369 17.67 -5.44 3.25
C ILE A 369 16.32 -5.88 3.81
N ALA A 370 15.21 -5.33 3.32
CA ALA A 370 13.88 -5.64 3.84
C ALA A 370 13.49 -7.11 3.57
N SER A 371 13.83 -7.64 2.40
CA SER A 371 13.64 -9.06 2.03
C SER A 371 14.28 -10.05 3.00
N THR A 372 15.31 -9.63 3.74
CA THR A 372 16.03 -10.48 4.70
C THR A 372 15.83 -10.09 6.16
N SER A 373 15.19 -8.93 6.45
CA SER A 373 15.03 -8.43 7.81
C SER A 373 13.57 -8.20 8.23
N LEU A 374 12.72 -7.68 7.33
CA LEU A 374 11.32 -7.37 7.60
C LEU A 374 10.39 -8.51 7.16
N ASP A 375 10.51 -8.92 5.90
CA ASP A 375 9.61 -9.89 5.29
C ASP A 375 9.64 -11.29 5.93
N PRO A 376 10.78 -11.79 6.44
CA PRO A 376 10.78 -13.07 7.15
C PRO A 376 9.82 -13.11 8.33
N GLY A 377 9.83 -12.05 9.16
CA GLY A 377 8.92 -11.94 10.30
C GLY A 377 7.45 -11.78 9.88
N ALA A 378 7.21 -11.01 8.83
CA ALA A 378 5.87 -10.81 8.29
C ALA A 378 5.30 -12.13 7.72
N VAL A 379 6.02 -12.80 6.84
CA VAL A 379 5.60 -14.08 6.24
C VAL A 379 5.50 -15.18 7.30
N GLY A 380 6.55 -15.34 8.14
CA GLY A 380 6.62 -16.47 9.06
C GLY A 380 5.68 -16.33 10.25
N LEU A 381 5.54 -15.16 10.86
CA LEU A 381 4.74 -14.99 12.06
C LEU A 381 3.34 -14.41 11.80
N ILE A 382 3.22 -13.42 10.89
CA ILE A 382 1.96 -12.70 10.74
C ILE A 382 1.04 -13.37 9.72
N PHE A 383 1.57 -13.75 8.55
CA PHE A 383 0.73 -14.19 7.43
C PHE A 383 0.55 -15.69 7.33
N SER A 384 1.52 -16.49 7.81
CA SER A 384 1.44 -17.95 7.75
C SER A 384 0.58 -18.57 8.85
N VAL A 385 -0.08 -19.67 8.51
CA VAL A 385 -0.76 -20.55 9.48
C VAL A 385 -0.28 -21.98 9.27
N PRO A 386 0.21 -22.64 10.36
CA PRO A 386 0.57 -22.02 11.64
C PRO A 386 1.77 -21.06 11.51
N PRO A 387 2.00 -20.14 12.49
CA PRO A 387 3.21 -19.34 12.53
C PRO A 387 4.47 -20.22 12.59
N ASP A 388 5.55 -19.76 11.92
CA ASP A 388 6.86 -20.43 11.95
C ASP A 388 7.91 -19.57 12.69
N PRO A 389 8.19 -19.86 13.98
CA PRO A 389 9.20 -19.14 14.76
C PRO A 389 10.62 -19.19 14.18
N ASN A 390 10.92 -20.16 13.31
CA ASN A 390 12.24 -20.31 12.71
C ASN A 390 12.58 -19.14 11.78
N CYS A 391 11.59 -18.40 11.28
CA CYS A 391 11.81 -17.18 10.50
C CYS A 391 12.63 -16.13 11.26
N ILE A 392 12.61 -16.16 12.59
CA ILE A 392 13.36 -15.26 13.47
C ILE A 392 14.69 -15.92 13.91
N PHE A 393 14.60 -17.15 14.45
CA PHE A 393 15.78 -17.82 15.03
C PHE A 393 16.74 -18.35 13.97
N GLY A 394 16.24 -18.67 12.77
CA GLY A 394 17.06 -19.11 11.63
C GLY A 394 17.73 -17.96 10.88
N GLY A 395 17.23 -16.72 11.01
CA GLY A 395 17.79 -15.54 10.34
C GLY A 395 17.95 -15.76 8.82
N LEU A 396 19.08 -15.34 8.29
CA LEU A 396 19.39 -15.45 6.86
C LEU A 396 19.38 -16.91 6.36
N ASP A 397 19.75 -17.90 7.19
CA ASP A 397 19.70 -19.31 6.80
C ASP A 397 18.27 -19.79 6.53
N TRP A 398 17.30 -19.25 7.27
CA TRP A 398 15.89 -19.53 7.02
C TRP A 398 15.41 -18.86 5.74
N VAL A 399 15.74 -17.58 5.52
CA VAL A 399 15.36 -16.84 4.31
C VAL A 399 15.88 -17.51 3.05
N LEU A 400 17.19 -17.85 3.03
CA LEU A 400 17.85 -18.43 1.86
C LEU A 400 17.60 -19.94 1.70
N ASN A 401 16.81 -20.56 2.58
CA ASN A 401 16.61 -22.00 2.64
C ASN A 401 17.94 -22.77 2.69
N TRP A 402 18.91 -22.22 3.45
CA TRP A 402 20.25 -22.77 3.54
C TRP A 402 20.19 -24.18 4.15
N ASN A 403 20.80 -25.12 3.46
CA ASN A 403 20.73 -26.55 3.80
C ASN A 403 19.32 -27.18 3.76
N GLY A 404 18.34 -26.57 3.11
CA GLY A 404 17.00 -27.12 2.95
C GLY A 404 16.15 -27.11 4.23
N THR A 405 16.50 -26.28 5.23
CA THR A 405 15.77 -26.20 6.52
C THR A 405 15.02 -24.89 6.71
N GLY A 406 15.13 -23.96 5.74
CA GLY A 406 14.51 -22.64 5.77
C GLY A 406 13.18 -22.56 5.01
N PHE A 407 12.88 -21.34 4.55
CA PHE A 407 11.69 -21.05 3.76
C PHE A 407 11.75 -21.76 2.40
N ASP A 408 10.86 -22.69 2.22
CA ASP A 408 10.66 -23.41 0.96
C ASP A 408 9.40 -22.87 0.28
N VAL A 409 9.55 -22.31 -0.89
CA VAL A 409 8.47 -21.61 -1.57
C VAL A 409 7.26 -22.50 -1.88
N ASP A 410 7.49 -23.77 -2.23
CA ASP A 410 6.40 -24.70 -2.57
C ASP A 410 5.63 -25.17 -1.32
N ARG A 411 6.34 -25.35 -0.21
CA ARG A 411 5.79 -25.79 1.07
C ARG A 411 5.16 -24.63 1.85
N ASP A 412 5.82 -23.47 1.87
CA ASP A 412 5.51 -22.40 2.84
C ASP A 412 4.68 -21.27 2.24
N ALA A 413 4.83 -20.93 0.95
CA ALA A 413 4.00 -19.89 0.34
C ALA A 413 2.47 -20.18 0.46
N PRO A 414 1.98 -21.44 0.33
CA PRO A 414 0.55 -21.72 0.53
C PRO A 414 0.02 -21.43 1.94
N LYS A 415 0.90 -21.30 2.95
CA LYS A 415 0.48 -21.06 4.35
C LYS A 415 -0.18 -19.69 4.55
N ILE A 416 0.03 -18.72 3.64
CA ILE A 416 -0.67 -17.44 3.69
C ILE A 416 -2.18 -17.55 3.43
N TYR A 417 -2.64 -18.67 2.88
CA TYR A 417 -4.05 -19.00 2.64
C TYR A 417 -4.62 -20.00 3.66
N ALA A 418 -3.77 -20.53 4.53
CA ALA A 418 -4.17 -21.55 5.48
C ALA A 418 -4.91 -20.97 6.69
N THR A 419 -5.72 -21.79 7.32
CA THR A 419 -6.42 -21.54 8.59
C THR A 419 -6.36 -22.77 9.46
N ASP A 420 -6.52 -22.63 10.78
CA ASP A 420 -6.69 -23.70 11.74
C ASP A 420 -7.67 -23.31 12.86
N ASP A 421 -7.81 -24.13 13.89
CA ASP A 421 -8.74 -23.87 15.01
C ASP A 421 -8.34 -22.62 15.83
N THR A 422 -7.07 -22.20 15.80
CA THR A 422 -6.55 -21.01 16.49
C THR A 422 -6.59 -19.77 15.59
N TYR A 423 -6.13 -19.93 14.36
CA TYR A 423 -6.05 -18.85 13.37
C TYR A 423 -7.15 -19.06 12.32
N THR A 424 -8.34 -18.55 12.63
CA THR A 424 -9.55 -18.79 11.84
C THR A 424 -9.66 -17.95 10.58
N GLU A 425 -8.81 -16.92 10.44
CA GLU A 425 -8.67 -16.11 9.22
C GLU A 425 -7.24 -16.25 8.66
N ALA A 426 -7.15 -16.53 7.37
CA ALA A 426 -5.88 -16.60 6.65
C ALA A 426 -5.23 -15.23 6.49
N GLY A 427 -3.90 -15.18 6.36
CA GLY A 427 -3.16 -13.95 6.08
C GLY A 427 -3.75 -13.15 4.92
N MET A 428 -4.02 -13.83 3.81
CA MET A 428 -4.67 -13.22 2.65
C MET A 428 -6.07 -12.67 2.96
N SER A 429 -6.83 -13.27 3.88
CA SER A 429 -8.21 -12.85 4.17
C SER A 429 -8.27 -11.56 4.99
N PHE A 430 -7.43 -11.42 6.02
CA PHE A 430 -7.46 -10.21 6.85
C PHE A 430 -6.62 -9.06 6.29
N MET A 431 -5.67 -9.34 5.37
CA MET A 431 -4.80 -8.32 4.79
C MET A 431 -5.32 -7.73 3.47
N THR A 432 -6.30 -8.36 2.82
CA THR A 432 -6.78 -7.92 1.50
C THR A 432 -8.21 -7.37 1.55
N PRO A 433 -8.60 -6.49 0.61
CA PRO A 433 -9.99 -6.07 0.46
C PRO A 433 -10.91 -7.27 0.22
N PRO A 434 -11.97 -7.48 1.01
CA PRO A 434 -12.90 -8.59 0.80
C PRO A 434 -13.72 -8.48 -0.48
N ASP A 435 -13.90 -7.27 -1.01
CA ASP A 435 -14.54 -7.01 -2.30
C ASP A 435 -13.63 -6.09 -3.15
N LEU A 436 -12.92 -6.69 -4.09
CA LEU A 436 -12.03 -5.98 -5.01
C LEU A 436 -12.77 -5.05 -5.97
N PHE A 437 -14.08 -5.24 -6.16
CA PHE A 437 -14.91 -4.37 -6.99
C PHE A 437 -15.47 -3.15 -6.24
N MET A 438 -15.17 -3.00 -4.94
CA MET A 438 -15.54 -1.83 -4.14
C MET A 438 -17.05 -1.46 -4.27
N LYS A 439 -17.93 -2.48 -4.29
CA LYS A 439 -19.38 -2.28 -4.57
C LYS A 439 -20.04 -1.32 -3.60
N GLN A 440 -19.67 -1.37 -2.31
CA GLN A 440 -20.24 -0.49 -1.30
C GLN A 440 -19.77 0.95 -1.51
N LEU A 441 -18.49 1.17 -1.80
CA LEU A 441 -17.93 2.47 -2.12
C LEU A 441 -18.65 3.11 -3.32
N GLN A 442 -18.76 2.36 -4.42
CA GLN A 442 -19.46 2.80 -5.63
C GLN A 442 -20.94 3.14 -5.33
N ALA A 443 -21.64 2.28 -4.60
CA ALA A 443 -23.06 2.46 -4.28
C ALA A 443 -23.31 3.68 -3.38
N LYS A 444 -22.36 4.06 -2.52
CA LYS A 444 -22.40 5.22 -1.63
C LYS A 444 -21.99 6.52 -2.32
N GLY A 445 -21.34 6.44 -3.47
CA GLY A 445 -20.79 7.58 -4.18
C GLY A 445 -19.50 8.12 -3.57
N GLY A 446 -18.84 7.33 -2.69
CA GLY A 446 -17.50 7.63 -2.17
C GLY A 446 -16.46 7.68 -3.29
N LYS A 447 -15.29 8.25 -3.00
CA LYS A 447 -14.22 8.46 -3.98
C LYS A 447 -12.94 7.79 -3.53
N LEU A 448 -12.23 7.17 -4.48
CA LEU A 448 -10.94 6.53 -4.26
C LEU A 448 -9.93 7.06 -5.29
N ILE A 449 -8.86 7.66 -4.82
CA ILE A 449 -7.66 7.91 -5.62
C ILE A 449 -6.59 6.93 -5.17
N VAL A 450 -6.00 6.23 -6.14
CA VAL A 450 -4.82 5.40 -5.96
C VAL A 450 -3.70 6.03 -6.77
N PHE A 451 -2.52 6.16 -6.20
CA PHE A 451 -1.29 6.44 -6.94
C PHE A 451 -0.27 5.34 -6.70
N HIS A 452 0.64 5.13 -7.64
CA HIS A 452 1.68 4.11 -7.52
C HIS A 452 2.93 4.51 -8.29
N GLY A 453 4.09 4.45 -7.63
CA GLY A 453 5.39 4.64 -8.26
C GLY A 453 5.72 3.49 -9.21
N THR A 454 6.17 3.82 -10.42
CA THR A 454 6.45 2.79 -11.43
C THR A 454 7.72 1.98 -11.15
N ALA A 455 8.60 2.53 -10.30
CA ALA A 455 9.82 1.91 -9.82
C ALA A 455 9.69 1.27 -8.42
N ASP A 456 8.48 1.09 -7.91
CA ASP A 456 8.27 0.45 -6.61
C ASP A 456 8.81 -0.99 -6.62
N ALA A 457 9.79 -1.26 -5.76
CA ALA A 457 10.49 -2.54 -5.67
C ALA A 457 9.85 -3.53 -4.68
N VAL A 458 8.90 -3.09 -3.85
CA VAL A 458 8.24 -3.96 -2.89
C VAL A 458 6.84 -4.34 -3.32
N PHE A 459 6.05 -3.38 -3.81
CA PHE A 459 4.71 -3.65 -4.33
C PHE A 459 4.68 -3.37 -5.83
N ALA A 460 4.56 -4.43 -6.61
CA ALA A 460 4.57 -4.28 -8.05
C ALA A 460 3.40 -3.40 -8.52
N VAL A 461 3.70 -2.31 -9.22
CA VAL A 461 2.69 -1.42 -9.80
C VAL A 461 1.72 -2.18 -10.73
N ALA A 462 2.20 -3.26 -11.36
CA ALA A 462 1.36 -4.15 -12.17
C ALA A 462 0.22 -4.80 -11.37
N ASP A 463 0.38 -5.03 -10.05
CA ASP A 463 -0.71 -5.54 -9.20
C ASP A 463 -1.86 -4.51 -9.10
N THR A 464 -1.52 -3.24 -8.93
CA THR A 464 -2.48 -2.13 -8.89
C THR A 464 -3.12 -1.87 -10.25
N VAL A 465 -2.34 -1.94 -11.34
CA VAL A 465 -2.86 -1.80 -12.72
C VAL A 465 -3.85 -2.93 -13.02
N ASN A 466 -3.49 -4.19 -12.75
CA ASN A 466 -4.36 -5.35 -12.96
C ASN A 466 -5.68 -5.24 -12.17
N TRP A 467 -5.61 -4.76 -10.92
CA TRP A 467 -6.81 -4.49 -10.12
C TRP A 467 -7.69 -3.42 -10.77
N TYR A 468 -7.10 -2.28 -11.19
CA TYR A 468 -7.85 -1.17 -11.78
C TYR A 468 -8.46 -1.54 -13.14
N GLU A 469 -7.76 -2.34 -13.94
CA GLU A 469 -8.29 -2.87 -15.19
C GLU A 469 -9.47 -3.83 -14.98
N ALA A 470 -9.36 -4.74 -13.99
CA ALA A 470 -10.46 -5.62 -13.61
C ALA A 470 -11.68 -4.80 -13.12
N LEU A 471 -11.45 -3.74 -12.32
CA LEU A 471 -12.48 -2.80 -11.89
C LEU A 471 -13.11 -2.10 -13.09
N SER A 472 -12.29 -1.66 -14.05
CA SER A 472 -12.71 -0.98 -15.27
C SER A 472 -13.48 -1.90 -16.23
N ALA A 473 -13.07 -3.16 -16.33
CA ALA A 473 -13.82 -4.17 -17.08
C ALA A 473 -15.22 -4.42 -16.49
N HIS A 474 -15.32 -4.36 -15.15
CA HIS A 474 -16.60 -4.58 -14.44
C HIS A 474 -17.54 -3.37 -14.57
N TYR A 475 -17.08 -2.16 -14.27
CA TYR A 475 -17.91 -0.95 -14.22
C TYR A 475 -17.86 -0.11 -15.50
N LYS A 476 -16.96 -0.41 -16.41
CA LYS A 476 -16.74 0.32 -17.68
C LYS A 476 -16.51 1.82 -17.40
N SER A 477 -17.23 2.70 -18.11
CA SER A 477 -17.10 4.14 -17.95
C SER A 477 -17.47 4.66 -16.54
N GLN A 478 -18.20 3.89 -15.73
CA GLN A 478 -18.57 4.28 -14.38
C GLN A 478 -17.41 4.17 -13.38
N THR A 479 -16.37 3.39 -13.69
CA THR A 479 -15.16 3.30 -12.83
C THR A 479 -14.63 4.68 -12.50
N LYS A 480 -14.45 5.50 -13.51
CA LYS A 480 -13.93 6.86 -13.37
C LYS A 480 -14.82 7.84 -12.59
N ASP A 481 -16.01 7.45 -12.18
CA ASP A 481 -16.91 8.27 -11.37
C ASP A 481 -16.68 8.06 -9.85
N PHE A 482 -15.94 7.00 -9.46
CA PHE A 482 -15.64 6.73 -8.06
C PHE A 482 -14.18 6.28 -7.78
N ALA A 483 -13.42 5.84 -8.78
CA ALA A 483 -12.02 5.43 -8.64
C ALA A 483 -11.13 6.07 -9.74
N ARG A 484 -9.92 6.49 -9.35
CA ARG A 484 -8.86 7.00 -10.23
C ARG A 484 -7.54 6.36 -9.84
N LEU A 485 -6.75 6.01 -10.85
CA LEU A 485 -5.38 5.53 -10.69
C LEU A 485 -4.42 6.52 -11.37
N PHE A 486 -3.32 6.83 -10.69
CA PHE A 486 -2.23 7.64 -11.22
C PHE A 486 -0.91 6.87 -11.10
N LEU A 487 -0.21 6.70 -12.20
CA LEU A 487 1.13 6.12 -12.22
C LEU A 487 2.15 7.25 -12.17
N ILE A 488 3.16 7.13 -11.29
CA ILE A 488 4.18 8.15 -11.09
C ILE A 488 5.49 7.63 -11.68
N PRO A 489 5.90 8.11 -12.89
CA PRO A 489 7.10 7.61 -13.57
C PRO A 489 8.36 7.80 -12.73
N GLY A 490 9.18 6.76 -12.63
CA GLY A 490 10.45 6.77 -11.91
C GLY A 490 10.35 6.78 -10.39
N MET A 491 9.15 6.99 -9.82
CA MET A 491 9.00 7.05 -8.38
C MET A 491 9.18 5.67 -7.75
N ALA A 492 10.02 5.63 -6.72
CA ALA A 492 10.22 4.49 -5.86
C ALA A 492 9.05 4.32 -4.87
N HIS A 493 9.20 3.44 -3.89
CA HIS A 493 8.13 3.16 -2.91
C HIS A 493 7.76 4.39 -2.07
N CYS A 494 6.58 4.91 -2.25
CA CYS A 494 5.97 6.08 -1.59
C CYS A 494 6.59 7.44 -1.90
N SER A 495 7.83 7.53 -2.34
CA SER A 495 8.56 8.74 -2.74
C SER A 495 9.96 8.41 -3.23
N GLY A 496 10.69 9.41 -3.72
CA GLY A 496 12.09 9.24 -4.17
C GLY A 496 12.18 8.60 -5.55
N GLY A 497 13.38 8.15 -5.91
CA GLY A 497 13.73 7.75 -7.27
C GLY A 497 13.94 8.95 -8.22
N PRO A 498 14.33 8.72 -9.48
CA PRO A 498 14.44 9.76 -10.50
C PRO A 498 13.03 10.18 -10.98
N ALA A 499 12.29 10.90 -10.12
CA ALA A 499 10.87 11.17 -10.29
C ALA A 499 10.45 12.58 -9.91
N LEU A 500 9.30 13.02 -10.42
CA LEU A 500 8.56 14.15 -9.89
C LEU A 500 7.59 13.62 -8.83
N ASP A 501 8.09 13.46 -7.60
CA ASP A 501 7.38 12.83 -6.50
C ASP A 501 6.57 13.82 -5.63
N GLN A 502 6.43 15.07 -6.11
CA GLN A 502 5.57 16.06 -5.50
C GLN A 502 4.33 16.30 -6.38
N PHE A 503 3.15 16.21 -5.79
CA PHE A 503 1.86 16.38 -6.48
C PHE A 503 0.72 16.58 -5.48
N ASP A 504 -0.35 17.26 -5.90
CA ASP A 504 -1.49 17.56 -5.02
C ASP A 504 -2.74 16.74 -5.38
N LEU A 505 -2.60 15.42 -5.33
CA LEU A 505 -3.71 14.48 -5.55
C LEU A 505 -4.70 14.44 -4.38
N PHE A 506 -4.27 14.79 -3.15
CA PHE A 506 -5.17 14.75 -2.01
C PHE A 506 -6.17 15.92 -2.03
N ASN A 507 -5.76 17.14 -2.33
CA ASN A 507 -6.71 18.25 -2.54
C ASN A 507 -7.61 17.98 -3.74
N ALA A 508 -7.10 17.34 -4.80
CA ALA A 508 -7.93 16.89 -5.92
C ALA A 508 -9.00 15.87 -5.47
N LEU A 509 -8.69 14.96 -4.52
CA LEU A 509 -9.68 14.08 -3.90
C LEU A 509 -10.72 14.86 -3.10
N VAL A 510 -10.29 15.84 -2.29
CA VAL A 510 -11.20 16.70 -1.52
C VAL A 510 -12.16 17.45 -2.44
N ASP A 511 -11.65 18.06 -3.51
CA ASP A 511 -12.44 18.73 -4.53
C ASP A 511 -13.43 17.77 -5.23
N TRP A 512 -12.99 16.55 -5.49
CA TRP A 512 -13.86 15.55 -6.10
C TRP A 512 -15.00 15.13 -5.17
N VAL A 513 -14.71 14.89 -3.89
CA VAL A 513 -15.70 14.53 -2.86
C VAL A 513 -16.69 15.67 -2.60
N GLU A 514 -16.17 16.90 -2.45
CA GLU A 514 -16.96 18.02 -1.90
C GLU A 514 -17.56 18.92 -2.98
N ARG A 515 -16.90 19.02 -4.14
CA ARG A 515 -17.30 19.91 -5.25
C ARG A 515 -17.63 19.16 -6.53
N GLY A 516 -17.38 17.84 -6.57
CA GLY A 516 -17.63 17.02 -7.75
C GLY A 516 -16.63 17.24 -8.89
N ILE A 517 -15.50 17.90 -8.62
CA ILE A 517 -14.44 18.17 -9.61
C ILE A 517 -13.57 16.92 -9.71
N LYS A 518 -13.83 16.13 -10.73
CA LYS A 518 -13.13 14.87 -10.96
C LYS A 518 -11.74 15.12 -11.54
N PRO A 519 -10.66 14.59 -10.92
CA PRO A 519 -9.32 14.78 -11.45
C PRO A 519 -9.06 13.86 -12.65
N ASP A 520 -8.87 14.44 -13.84
CA ASP A 520 -8.40 13.75 -15.02
C ASP A 520 -6.87 13.89 -15.18
N SER A 521 -6.29 14.93 -14.58
CA SER A 521 -4.85 15.11 -14.42
C SER A 521 -4.55 16.06 -13.24
N VAL A 522 -3.33 15.97 -12.70
CA VAL A 522 -2.74 16.95 -11.80
C VAL A 522 -1.31 17.24 -12.26
N THR A 523 -0.75 18.37 -11.86
CA THR A 523 0.67 18.67 -12.12
C THR A 523 1.54 18.06 -11.04
N ALA A 524 2.62 17.36 -11.44
CA ALA A 524 3.71 16.95 -10.55
C ALA A 524 4.93 17.85 -10.77
N TRP A 525 5.78 17.95 -9.74
CA TRP A 525 7.01 18.74 -9.77
C TRP A 525 8.14 18.04 -9.01
N VAL A 526 9.37 18.51 -9.25
CA VAL A 526 10.57 18.02 -8.58
C VAL A 526 10.50 18.32 -7.08
N ASN A 527 10.85 17.35 -6.26
CA ASN A 527 11.14 17.57 -4.85
C ASN A 527 12.59 18.06 -4.71
N PRO A 528 12.83 19.30 -4.24
CA PRO A 528 14.18 19.83 -4.11
C PRO A 528 15.04 19.08 -3.09
N ASP A 529 14.43 18.33 -2.18
CA ASP A 529 15.10 17.52 -1.16
C ASP A 529 15.37 16.08 -1.64
N ASN A 530 14.88 15.67 -2.82
CA ASN A 530 15.15 14.36 -3.40
C ASN A 530 16.51 14.35 -4.12
N SER A 531 17.50 13.75 -3.46
CA SER A 531 18.87 13.63 -4.00
C SER A 531 19.02 12.65 -5.17
N GLU A 532 17.97 11.90 -5.50
CA GLU A 532 17.96 10.92 -6.61
C GLU A 532 17.46 11.53 -7.93
N VAL A 533 16.99 12.79 -7.90
CA VAL A 533 16.64 13.55 -9.11
C VAL A 533 17.90 13.75 -9.97
N PRO A 534 17.89 13.40 -11.27
CA PRO A 534 19.01 13.60 -12.16
C PRO A 534 19.48 15.07 -12.18
N SER A 535 20.80 15.28 -12.13
CA SER A 535 21.39 16.63 -12.00
C SER A 535 21.22 17.51 -13.24
N ASP A 536 20.85 16.93 -14.36
CA ASP A 536 20.54 17.61 -15.63
C ASP A 536 19.06 18.01 -15.76
N TRP A 537 18.20 17.60 -14.81
CA TRP A 537 16.81 18.07 -14.77
C TRP A 537 16.73 19.48 -14.17
N SER A 538 15.83 20.30 -14.72
CA SER A 538 15.49 21.58 -14.09
C SER A 538 14.86 21.35 -12.72
N GLN A 539 15.25 22.15 -11.73
CA GLN A 539 14.60 22.14 -10.41
C GLN A 539 13.14 22.62 -10.47
N ASP A 540 12.77 23.33 -11.53
CA ASP A 540 11.40 23.81 -11.79
C ASP A 540 10.65 22.86 -12.75
N ARG A 541 11.20 21.67 -13.03
CA ARG A 541 10.55 20.69 -13.93
C ARG A 541 9.19 20.30 -13.42
N THR A 542 8.21 20.30 -14.34
CA THR A 542 6.84 19.86 -14.09
C THR A 542 6.37 18.88 -15.16
N ARG A 543 5.43 17.98 -14.80
CA ARG A 543 4.75 17.07 -15.74
C ARG A 543 3.29 16.90 -15.34
N PRO A 544 2.39 16.69 -16.30
CA PRO A 544 1.05 16.24 -15.95
C PRO A 544 1.09 14.76 -15.53
N LEU A 545 0.56 14.45 -14.35
CA LEU A 545 0.16 13.10 -13.99
C LEU A 545 -1.23 12.85 -14.55
N CYS A 546 -1.34 11.96 -15.50
CA CYS A 546 -2.58 11.62 -16.17
C CYS A 546 -3.30 10.50 -15.45
N ALA A 547 -4.64 10.59 -15.32
CA ALA A 547 -5.42 9.49 -14.77
C ALA A 547 -5.39 8.29 -15.74
N TYR A 548 -4.89 7.14 -15.27
CA TYR A 548 -4.76 5.91 -16.05
C TYR A 548 -6.10 5.50 -16.71
N PRO A 549 -6.11 5.03 -17.99
CA PRO A 549 -4.96 4.66 -18.82
C PRO A 549 -4.41 5.78 -19.70
N ALA A 550 -4.72 7.07 -19.43
CA ALA A 550 -4.11 8.14 -20.19
C ALA A 550 -2.64 8.31 -19.76
N VAL A 551 -1.78 8.62 -20.74
CA VAL A 551 -0.36 8.91 -20.54
C VAL A 551 -0.04 10.34 -21.02
N PRO A 552 0.94 11.04 -20.42
CA PRO A 552 1.41 12.31 -20.93
C PRO A 552 2.16 12.10 -22.25
N VAL A 553 1.81 12.86 -23.27
CA VAL A 553 2.48 12.87 -24.59
C VAL A 553 2.95 14.27 -24.89
N TYR A 554 4.20 14.41 -25.32
CA TYR A 554 4.79 15.68 -25.68
C TYR A 554 4.19 16.23 -26.98
N LYS A 555 3.76 17.49 -26.94
CA LYS A 555 3.17 18.20 -28.10
C LYS A 555 4.01 19.34 -28.63
N GLY A 556 5.26 19.47 -28.11
CA GLY A 556 6.18 20.55 -28.47
C GLY A 556 6.17 21.69 -27.44
N GLY A 557 7.29 22.41 -27.35
CA GLY A 557 7.50 23.52 -26.42
C GLY A 557 8.71 23.27 -25.51
N ASP A 558 8.66 23.81 -24.29
CA ASP A 558 9.68 23.58 -23.28
C ASP A 558 9.45 22.20 -22.64
N LYS A 559 10.40 21.29 -22.78
CA LYS A 559 10.30 19.94 -22.21
C LYS A 559 10.33 19.92 -20.67
N GLU A 560 10.67 21.02 -20.03
CA GLU A 560 10.65 21.15 -18.57
C GLU A 560 9.28 21.59 -18.03
N ASP A 561 8.34 22.01 -18.90
CA ASP A 561 7.04 22.56 -18.53
C ASP A 561 5.90 21.57 -18.84
N ALA A 562 5.05 21.28 -17.83
CA ALA A 562 3.87 20.44 -17.97
C ALA A 562 2.92 20.88 -19.10
N SER A 563 2.87 22.18 -19.42
CA SER A 563 2.04 22.71 -20.52
C SER A 563 2.47 22.24 -21.91
N SER A 564 3.67 21.68 -22.04
CA SER A 564 4.20 21.09 -23.28
C SER A 564 3.72 19.65 -23.54
N PHE A 565 2.91 19.11 -22.64
CA PHE A 565 2.37 17.76 -22.70
C PHE A 565 0.83 17.77 -22.70
N GLU A 566 0.23 16.69 -23.15
CA GLU A 566 -1.19 16.44 -23.01
C GLU A 566 -1.47 14.98 -22.63
N CYS A 567 -2.52 14.75 -21.83
CA CYS A 567 -2.95 13.40 -21.46
C CYS A 567 -3.72 12.75 -22.61
N ILE A 568 -3.18 11.68 -23.19
CA ILE A 568 -3.78 10.96 -24.32
C ILE A 568 -4.14 9.54 -23.87
N TYR A 569 -5.33 9.08 -24.24
CA TYR A 569 -5.72 7.67 -24.08
C TYR A 569 -5.11 6.87 -25.23
N GLN A 570 -4.29 5.89 -24.92
CA GLN A 570 -3.73 4.96 -25.89
C GLN A 570 -4.63 3.74 -26.12
#